data_247c7633f13e7c2c49edbe589f6118cb
#
_entry.id   247c7633f13e7c2c49edbe589f6118cb
#
_cell.length_a   1.000
_cell.length_b   1.000
_cell.length_c   1.000
_cell.angle_alpha   90.00
_cell.angle_beta   90.00
_cell.angle_gamma   90.00
#
_symmetry.space_group_name_H-M   'P 1'
#
loop_
_entity.id
_entity.type
_entity.pdbx_description
1 polymer ?
#
loop_
_entity_poly.entity_id
_entity_poly.type
_entity_poly.pdbx_seq_one_letter_code
_entity_poly.pdbx_strand_id
1 'polypeptide(L)'
;MFLVSIGYTMVIPFLPLYLLEIGVPEESIALWTGIVFSSCFLVAGIMGPVWGKMADTRGKKQMAIRAGVLLGFSYLFCGLSQNAWQMTAARAFMGFSNGFVAASMAIISVSADPKNLGATLGMGQTALIVGGIAGPLVGGTLAHLIGIRNTFFISAAFLWFVAVLVILYVREPKMGTVKKVESKDTTISEDLSYAFHNGHLREILFIAFGLQTTILMIQPVTALYVSELLDGMGNVELISGFIMSSGGIAGALTTTLWGKFGQRKGY
;
A
#
# COMPACT_ATOMS: atom_id res chain seq x y z
N MET A 1 6.42 2.86 -9.77
CA MET A 1 5.74 1.89 -8.89
C MET A 1 6.68 1.30 -7.84
N PHE A 2 7.83 0.77 -8.22
CA PHE A 2 8.82 0.21 -7.27
C PHE A 2 9.19 1.19 -6.14
N LEU A 3 9.57 2.41 -6.48
CA LEU A 3 9.95 3.44 -5.49
C LEU A 3 8.82 3.79 -4.53
N VAL A 4 7.58 3.92 -5.04
CA VAL A 4 6.42 4.20 -4.17
C VAL A 4 6.18 3.05 -3.20
N SER A 5 6.30 1.80 -3.68
CA SER A 5 6.12 0.62 -2.83
C SER A 5 7.14 0.58 -1.70
N ILE A 6 8.42 0.89 -1.98
CA ILE A 6 9.44 1.03 -0.93
C ILE A 6 9.04 2.10 0.08
N GLY A 7 8.78 3.34 -0.37
CA GLY A 7 8.44 4.44 0.54
C GLY A 7 7.19 4.17 1.38
N TYR A 8 6.21 3.47 0.79
CA TYR A 8 4.98 3.10 1.48
C TYR A 8 5.20 2.00 2.54
N THR A 9 6.00 0.97 2.25
CA THR A 9 6.15 -0.18 3.13
C THR A 9 7.30 -0.04 4.15
N MET A 10 8.16 0.97 3.98
CA MET A 10 9.38 1.18 4.76
C MET A 10 9.13 1.27 6.28
N VAL A 11 8.02 1.88 6.72
CA VAL A 11 7.76 2.15 8.16
C VAL A 11 6.57 1.37 8.70
N ILE A 12 5.71 0.84 7.83
CA ILE A 12 4.47 0.16 8.25
C ILE A 12 4.70 -0.95 9.29
N PRO A 13 5.70 -1.83 9.13
CA PRO A 13 5.95 -2.90 10.10
C PRO A 13 6.32 -2.41 11.50
N PHE A 14 6.97 -1.26 11.58
CA PHE A 14 7.52 -0.72 12.83
C PHE A 14 6.53 0.21 13.55
N LEU A 15 5.32 0.38 13.02
CA LEU A 15 4.29 1.23 13.59
C LEU A 15 3.91 0.87 15.03
N PRO A 16 3.78 -0.43 15.40
CA PRO A 16 3.52 -0.79 16.80
C PRO A 16 4.64 -0.37 17.74
N LEU A 17 5.91 -0.53 17.31
CA LEU A 17 7.07 -0.09 18.07
C LEU A 17 7.10 1.43 18.24
N TYR A 18 6.73 2.15 17.18
CA TYR A 18 6.62 3.61 17.26
C TYR A 18 5.49 4.08 18.19
N LEU A 19 4.39 3.33 18.29
CA LEU A 19 3.32 3.63 19.25
C LEU A 19 3.83 3.51 20.70
N LEU A 20 4.71 2.55 20.99
CA LEU A 20 5.39 2.46 22.29
C LEU A 20 6.29 3.69 22.53
N GLU A 21 7.09 4.11 21.53
CA GLU A 21 7.96 5.30 21.63
C GLU A 21 7.16 6.59 21.92
N ILE A 22 5.94 6.73 21.40
CA ILE A 22 5.10 7.91 21.66
C ILE A 22 4.21 7.78 22.90
N GLY A 23 4.51 6.79 23.76
CA GLY A 23 3.95 6.67 25.10
C GLY A 23 2.64 5.88 25.20
N VAL A 24 2.34 5.01 24.24
CA VAL A 24 1.20 4.07 24.37
C VAL A 24 1.60 2.95 25.34
N PRO A 25 0.83 2.68 26.42
CA PRO A 25 1.11 1.61 27.35
C PRO A 25 1.11 0.22 26.67
N GLU A 26 2.00 -0.65 27.10
CA GLU A 26 2.12 -2.03 26.58
C GLU A 26 0.80 -2.80 26.66
N GLU A 27 0.05 -2.64 27.75
CA GLU A 27 -1.26 -3.28 27.95
C GLU A 27 -2.29 -2.93 26.87
N SER A 28 -2.18 -1.74 26.27
CA SER A 28 -3.13 -1.26 25.26
C SER A 28 -2.55 -1.22 23.84
N ILE A 29 -1.28 -1.65 23.66
CA ILE A 29 -0.59 -1.54 22.38
C ILE A 29 -1.31 -2.31 21.25
N ALA A 30 -1.81 -3.51 21.53
CA ALA A 30 -2.54 -4.31 20.56
C ALA A 30 -3.82 -3.62 20.08
N LEU A 31 -4.57 -3.00 21.02
CA LEU A 31 -5.78 -2.25 20.71
C LEU A 31 -5.49 -1.03 19.86
N TRP A 32 -4.52 -0.21 20.27
CA TRP A 32 -4.14 1.00 19.51
C TRP A 32 -3.55 0.67 18.14
N THR A 33 -2.74 -0.37 18.05
CA THR A 33 -2.26 -0.87 16.76
C THR A 33 -3.43 -1.22 15.84
N GLY A 34 -4.41 -1.97 16.34
CA GLY A 34 -5.63 -2.30 15.59
C GLY A 34 -6.39 -1.06 15.13
N ILE A 35 -6.62 -0.07 16.01
CA ILE A 35 -7.32 1.18 15.69
C ILE A 35 -6.57 1.96 14.60
N VAL A 36 -5.26 2.13 14.76
CA VAL A 36 -4.40 2.90 13.85
C VAL A 36 -4.34 2.27 12.47
N PHE A 37 -4.22 0.94 12.37
CA PHE A 37 -4.27 0.24 11.08
C PHE A 37 -5.66 0.30 10.46
N SER A 38 -6.71 0.01 11.24
CA SER A 38 -8.09 -0.01 10.74
C SER A 38 -8.55 1.36 10.25
N SER A 39 -8.15 2.45 10.90
CA SER A 39 -8.51 3.81 10.50
C SER A 39 -8.04 4.13 9.07
N CYS A 40 -6.84 3.72 8.72
CA CYS A 40 -6.30 3.89 7.37
C CYS A 40 -7.10 3.11 6.33
N PHE A 41 -7.34 1.82 6.57
CA PHE A 41 -8.04 0.97 5.61
C PHE A 41 -9.52 1.32 5.49
N LEU A 42 -10.18 1.70 6.60
CA LEU A 42 -11.57 2.15 6.58
C LEU A 42 -11.75 3.38 5.69
N VAL A 43 -10.92 4.41 5.90
CA VAL A 43 -10.98 5.63 5.09
C VAL A 43 -10.59 5.35 3.63
N ALA A 44 -9.58 4.50 3.38
CA ALA A 44 -9.18 4.10 2.04
C ALA A 44 -10.31 3.35 1.31
N GLY A 45 -11.04 2.49 2.00
CA GLY A 45 -12.18 1.77 1.44
C GLY A 45 -13.32 2.70 1.04
N ILE A 46 -13.65 3.69 1.87
CA ILE A 46 -14.68 4.69 1.58
C ILE A 46 -14.25 5.61 0.42
N MET A 47 -12.99 6.04 0.41
CA MET A 47 -12.48 6.99 -0.58
C MET A 47 -12.08 6.35 -1.90
N GLY A 48 -11.82 5.05 -1.93
CA GLY A 48 -11.39 4.31 -3.13
C GLY A 48 -12.30 4.54 -4.35
N PRO A 49 -13.62 4.31 -4.26
CA PRO A 49 -14.55 4.56 -5.36
C PRO A 49 -14.61 6.03 -5.79
N VAL A 50 -14.50 6.97 -4.83
CA VAL A 50 -14.50 8.41 -5.11
C VAL A 50 -13.27 8.79 -5.95
N TRP A 51 -12.10 8.33 -5.55
CA TRP A 51 -10.87 8.60 -6.26
C TRP A 51 -10.79 7.87 -7.60
N GLY A 52 -11.37 6.69 -7.72
CA GLY A 52 -11.50 5.97 -8.99
C GLY A 52 -12.30 6.78 -10.00
N LYS A 53 -13.50 7.21 -9.65
CA LYS A 53 -14.35 8.04 -10.50
C LYS A 53 -13.67 9.38 -10.87
N MET A 54 -12.95 9.98 -9.92
CA MET A 54 -12.23 11.23 -10.16
C MET A 54 -11.03 11.03 -11.10
N ALA A 55 -10.37 9.88 -11.07
CA ALA A 55 -9.30 9.55 -12.02
C ALA A 55 -9.79 9.45 -13.46
N ASP A 56 -11.01 8.95 -13.67
CA ASP A 56 -11.61 8.85 -14.99
C ASP A 56 -12.04 10.21 -15.55
N THR A 57 -12.39 11.18 -14.70
CA THR A 57 -12.86 12.50 -15.11
C THR A 57 -11.78 13.56 -15.19
N ARG A 58 -10.83 13.57 -14.24
CA ARG A 58 -9.79 14.63 -14.11
C ARG A 58 -8.42 14.22 -14.68
N GLY A 59 -8.25 12.97 -15.09
CA GLY A 59 -6.99 12.43 -15.59
C GLY A 59 -6.23 11.63 -14.55
N LYS A 60 -5.65 10.55 -15.01
CA LYS A 60 -4.96 9.54 -14.17
C LYS A 60 -3.64 10.07 -13.61
N LYS A 61 -2.89 10.86 -14.41
CA LYS A 61 -1.65 11.50 -13.99
C LYS A 61 -1.89 12.46 -12.82
N GLN A 62 -2.91 13.32 -12.90
CA GLN A 62 -3.23 14.26 -11.81
C GLN A 62 -3.58 13.53 -10.52
N MET A 63 -4.30 12.40 -10.61
CA MET A 63 -4.63 11.58 -9.46
C MET A 63 -3.40 10.89 -8.85
N ALA A 64 -2.46 10.43 -9.67
CA ALA A 64 -1.20 9.88 -9.18
C ALA A 64 -0.35 10.94 -8.45
N ILE A 65 -0.24 12.15 -9.02
CA ILE A 65 0.48 13.27 -8.39
C ILE A 65 -0.16 13.63 -7.05
N ARG A 66 -1.49 13.82 -7.04
CA ARG A 66 -2.25 14.11 -5.83
C ARG A 66 -1.96 13.06 -4.75
N ALA A 67 -2.11 11.78 -5.09
CA ALA A 67 -1.90 10.69 -4.15
C ALA A 67 -0.46 10.67 -3.62
N GLY A 68 0.55 10.84 -4.48
CA GLY A 68 1.95 10.89 -4.05
C GLY A 68 2.26 12.05 -3.10
N VAL A 69 1.76 13.26 -3.42
CA VAL A 69 1.93 14.45 -2.57
C VAL A 69 1.24 14.28 -1.22
N LEU A 70 -0.03 13.86 -1.21
CA LEU A 70 -0.79 13.68 0.03
C LEU A 70 -0.24 12.53 0.88
N LEU A 71 0.25 11.44 0.26
CA LEU A 71 0.93 10.38 0.99
C LEU A 71 2.20 10.89 1.68
N GLY A 72 3.00 11.72 1.01
CA GLY A 72 4.16 12.36 1.66
C GLY A 72 3.77 13.17 2.89
N PHE A 73 2.71 13.98 2.82
CA PHE A 73 2.18 14.68 4.00
C PHE A 73 1.67 13.73 5.09
N SER A 74 1.04 12.61 4.71
CA SER A 74 0.58 11.62 5.68
C SER A 74 1.74 11.04 6.48
N TYR A 75 2.85 10.71 5.82
CA TYR A 75 4.06 10.21 6.49
C TYR A 75 4.72 11.28 7.36
N LEU A 76 4.74 12.53 6.91
CA LEU A 76 5.19 13.65 7.72
C LEU A 76 4.36 13.78 9.00
N PHE A 77 3.03 13.73 8.91
CA PHE A 77 2.15 13.80 10.08
C PHE A 77 2.33 12.60 11.01
N CYS A 78 2.55 11.39 10.46
CA CYS A 78 2.90 10.23 11.30
C CYS A 78 4.19 10.48 12.09
N GLY A 79 5.24 11.00 11.47
CA GLY A 79 6.51 11.32 12.15
C GLY A 79 6.38 12.45 13.19
N LEU A 80 5.45 13.38 12.99
CA LEU A 80 5.16 14.46 13.95
C LEU A 80 4.24 14.05 15.09
N SER A 81 3.62 12.87 15.02
CA SER A 81 2.68 12.39 16.04
C SER A 81 3.37 12.20 17.40
N GLN A 82 2.71 12.64 18.45
CA GLN A 82 3.19 12.57 19.84
C GLN A 82 2.31 11.69 20.73
N ASN A 83 1.18 11.21 20.20
CA ASN A 83 0.26 10.33 20.90
C ASN A 83 -0.54 9.47 19.91
N ALA A 84 -1.23 8.45 20.43
CA ALA A 84 -2.01 7.50 19.62
C ALA A 84 -3.13 8.16 18.81
N TRP A 85 -3.79 9.20 19.33
CA TRP A 85 -4.87 9.89 18.63
C TRP A 85 -4.36 10.66 17.41
N GLN A 86 -3.23 11.37 17.54
CA GLN A 86 -2.60 12.04 16.41
C GLN A 86 -2.14 11.04 15.35
N MET A 87 -1.56 9.91 15.78
CA MET A 87 -1.19 8.83 14.87
C MET A 87 -2.42 8.27 14.15
N THR A 88 -3.53 8.04 14.84
CA THR A 88 -4.79 7.58 14.24
C THR A 88 -5.30 8.55 13.19
N ALA A 89 -5.28 9.86 13.50
CA ALA A 89 -5.68 10.89 12.55
C ALA A 89 -4.76 10.96 11.31
N ALA A 90 -3.43 10.86 11.51
CA ALA A 90 -2.46 10.83 10.43
C ALA A 90 -2.65 9.60 9.53
N ARG A 91 -2.97 8.43 10.10
CA ARG A 91 -3.25 7.19 9.38
C ARG A 91 -4.60 7.25 8.65
N ALA A 92 -5.62 7.85 9.24
CA ALA A 92 -6.89 8.12 8.56
C ALA A 92 -6.67 9.05 7.34
N PHE A 93 -5.86 10.11 7.50
CA PHE A 93 -5.45 10.97 6.39
C PHE A 93 -4.64 10.22 5.33
N MET A 94 -3.81 9.24 5.72
CA MET A 94 -3.13 8.35 4.76
C MET A 94 -4.15 7.53 3.95
N GLY A 95 -5.20 7.01 4.58
CA GLY A 95 -6.29 6.32 3.90
C GLY A 95 -7.01 7.21 2.88
N PHE A 96 -7.29 8.47 3.26
CA PHE A 96 -7.82 9.49 2.34
C PHE A 96 -6.87 9.76 1.16
N SER A 97 -5.57 9.78 1.41
CA SER A 97 -4.54 10.08 0.41
C SER A 97 -4.30 8.94 -0.58
N ASN A 98 -4.80 7.74 -0.31
CA ASN A 98 -4.56 6.54 -1.10
C ASN A 98 -5.03 6.69 -2.56
N GLY A 99 -4.62 5.73 -3.42
CA GLY A 99 -5.01 5.68 -4.82
C GLY A 99 -3.85 5.80 -5.82
N PHE A 100 -2.60 5.97 -5.36
CA PHE A 100 -1.42 6.07 -6.24
C PHE A 100 -1.25 4.82 -7.10
N VAL A 101 -1.37 3.62 -6.52
CA VAL A 101 -1.21 2.35 -7.24
C VAL A 101 -2.28 2.20 -8.31
N ALA A 102 -3.55 2.45 -7.95
CA ALA A 102 -4.67 2.37 -8.89
C ALA A 102 -4.50 3.36 -10.06
N ALA A 103 -4.16 4.63 -9.77
CA ALA A 103 -3.91 5.63 -10.79
C ALA A 103 -2.73 5.25 -11.70
N SER A 104 -1.65 4.71 -11.13
CA SER A 104 -0.48 4.27 -11.90
C SER A 104 -0.78 3.08 -12.79
N MET A 105 -1.51 2.07 -12.29
CA MET A 105 -1.97 0.94 -13.10
C MET A 105 -2.90 1.40 -14.24
N ALA A 106 -3.78 2.36 -13.96
CA ALA A 106 -4.63 2.96 -14.97
C ALA A 106 -3.85 3.75 -16.03
N ILE A 107 -2.74 4.44 -15.66
CA ILE A 107 -1.85 5.09 -16.63
C ILE A 107 -1.17 4.03 -17.51
N ILE A 108 -0.66 2.96 -16.92
CA ILE A 108 -0.04 1.85 -17.65
C ILE A 108 -1.05 1.26 -18.64
N SER A 109 -2.29 1.01 -18.23
CA SER A 109 -3.32 0.38 -19.07
C SER A 109 -3.69 1.21 -20.30
N VAL A 110 -3.65 2.54 -20.20
CA VAL A 110 -3.96 3.42 -21.34
C VAL A 110 -2.74 3.80 -22.20
N SER A 111 -1.53 3.56 -21.66
CA SER A 111 -0.28 3.93 -22.35
C SER A 111 0.40 2.74 -23.03
N ALA A 112 0.10 1.51 -22.61
CA ALA A 112 0.69 0.30 -23.15
C ALA A 112 0.06 -0.08 -24.50
N ASP A 113 0.89 -0.64 -25.39
CA ASP A 113 0.40 -1.25 -26.63
C ASP A 113 -0.56 -2.42 -26.26
N PRO A 114 -1.74 -2.53 -26.92
CA PRO A 114 -2.69 -3.62 -26.67
C PRO A 114 -2.07 -5.04 -26.72
N LYS A 115 -1.08 -5.23 -27.60
CA LYS A 115 -0.36 -6.51 -27.72
C LYS A 115 0.48 -6.85 -26.49
N ASN A 116 0.96 -5.85 -25.76
CA ASN A 116 1.88 -6.00 -24.63
C ASN A 116 1.24 -5.59 -23.30
N LEU A 117 -0.06 -5.28 -23.27
CA LEU A 117 -0.77 -4.78 -22.10
C LEU A 117 -0.59 -5.69 -20.88
N GLY A 118 -0.80 -6.99 -21.03
CA GLY A 118 -0.67 -7.95 -19.94
C GLY A 118 0.75 -8.01 -19.36
N ALA A 119 1.76 -8.02 -20.23
CA ALA A 119 3.16 -8.02 -19.81
C ALA A 119 3.55 -6.72 -19.08
N THR A 120 3.06 -5.57 -19.56
CA THR A 120 3.34 -4.25 -18.96
C THR A 120 2.68 -4.09 -17.59
N LEU A 121 1.42 -4.54 -17.45
CA LEU A 121 0.73 -4.59 -16.16
C LEU A 121 1.43 -5.56 -15.19
N GLY A 122 1.87 -6.72 -15.70
CA GLY A 122 2.66 -7.69 -14.93
C GLY A 122 3.98 -7.10 -14.40
N MET A 123 4.71 -6.34 -15.23
CA MET A 123 5.91 -5.60 -14.78
C MET A 123 5.59 -4.57 -13.69
N GLY A 124 4.48 -3.83 -13.84
CA GLY A 124 4.02 -2.90 -12.83
C GLY A 124 3.74 -3.60 -11.49
N GLN A 125 3.06 -4.73 -11.53
CA GLN A 125 2.77 -5.54 -10.34
C GLN A 125 4.04 -6.13 -9.72
N THR A 126 4.97 -6.63 -10.54
CA THR A 126 6.28 -7.11 -10.06
C THR A 126 7.05 -6.00 -9.36
N ALA A 127 7.04 -4.78 -9.90
CA ALA A 127 7.68 -3.64 -9.26
C ALA A 127 7.09 -3.31 -7.89
N LEU A 128 5.76 -3.47 -7.70
CA LEU A 128 5.12 -3.30 -6.40
C LEU A 128 5.56 -4.39 -5.41
N ILE A 129 5.60 -5.64 -5.85
CA ILE A 129 6.00 -6.78 -5.01
C ILE A 129 7.45 -6.61 -4.56
N VAL A 130 8.36 -6.36 -5.50
CA VAL A 130 9.80 -6.20 -5.19
C VAL A 130 10.02 -4.99 -4.28
N GLY A 131 9.30 -3.89 -4.51
CA GLY A 131 9.35 -2.72 -3.62
C GLY A 131 8.80 -3.02 -2.22
N GLY A 132 7.72 -3.81 -2.14
CA GLY A 132 7.13 -4.26 -0.88
C GLY A 132 8.07 -5.16 -0.06
N ILE A 133 8.92 -5.94 -0.73
CA ILE A 133 9.97 -6.76 -0.10
C ILE A 133 11.15 -5.88 0.36
N ALA A 134 11.59 -4.97 -0.49
CA ALA A 134 12.73 -4.11 -0.20
C ALA A 134 12.42 -3.06 0.89
N GLY A 135 11.17 -2.61 0.97
CA GLY A 135 10.74 -1.56 1.90
C GLY A 135 11.03 -1.87 3.37
N PRO A 136 10.53 -2.99 3.93
CA PRO A 136 10.81 -3.36 5.32
C PRO A 136 12.30 -3.54 5.62
N LEU A 137 13.10 -4.04 4.67
CA LEU A 137 14.53 -4.19 4.83
C LEU A 137 15.24 -2.83 4.93
N VAL A 138 14.94 -1.92 3.98
CA VAL A 138 15.48 -0.56 3.99
C VAL A 138 14.97 0.19 5.22
N GLY A 139 13.69 0.06 5.53
CA GLY A 139 13.06 0.71 6.68
C GLY A 139 13.61 0.23 8.01
N GLY A 140 13.80 -1.08 8.19
CA GLY A 140 14.40 -1.65 9.39
C GLY A 140 15.83 -1.18 9.60
N THR A 141 16.62 -1.12 8.53
CA THR A 141 17.98 -0.59 8.58
C THR A 141 18.01 0.90 8.97
N LEU A 142 17.14 1.71 8.35
CA LEU A 142 17.03 3.13 8.68
C LEU A 142 16.50 3.33 10.10
N ALA A 143 15.46 2.61 10.51
CA ALA A 143 14.90 2.70 11.86
C ALA A 143 15.94 2.37 12.93
N HIS A 144 16.78 1.36 12.67
CA HIS A 144 17.89 1.01 13.55
C HIS A 144 18.97 2.11 13.63
N LEU A 145 19.34 2.73 12.49
CA LEU A 145 20.43 3.71 12.44
C LEU A 145 20.02 5.10 12.95
N ILE A 146 18.81 5.55 12.64
CA ILE A 146 18.36 6.94 12.86
C ILE A 146 17.06 7.05 13.66
N GLY A 147 16.45 5.92 14.06
CA GLY A 147 15.19 5.85 14.78
C GLY A 147 13.97 5.83 13.85
N ILE A 148 12.86 5.28 14.38
CA ILE A 148 11.61 5.08 13.61
C ILE A 148 11.02 6.43 13.17
N ARG A 149 11.03 7.44 14.06
CA ARG A 149 10.53 8.79 13.76
C ARG A 149 11.21 9.42 12.56
N ASN A 150 12.54 9.37 12.48
CA ASN A 150 13.29 9.94 11.36
C ASN A 150 13.06 9.15 10.07
N THR A 151 12.82 7.85 10.17
CA THR A 151 12.45 7.01 9.02
C THR A 151 11.11 7.43 8.41
N PHE A 152 10.14 7.91 9.21
CA PHE A 152 8.92 8.53 8.68
C PHE A 152 9.21 9.78 7.84
N PHE A 153 10.11 10.66 8.30
CA PHE A 153 10.48 11.87 7.56
C PHE A 153 11.21 11.55 6.25
N ILE A 154 12.10 10.55 6.27
CA ILE A 154 12.75 10.06 5.04
C ILE A 154 11.73 9.47 4.08
N SER A 155 10.77 8.67 4.56
CA SER A 155 9.69 8.13 3.74
C SER A 155 8.85 9.25 3.11
N ALA A 156 8.53 10.31 3.86
CA ALA A 156 7.81 11.46 3.36
C ALA A 156 8.57 12.17 2.23
N ALA A 157 9.85 12.48 2.46
CA ALA A 157 10.71 13.10 1.46
C ALA A 157 10.86 12.23 0.20
N PHE A 158 10.99 10.93 0.39
CA PHE A 158 11.09 9.98 -0.70
C PHE A 158 9.79 9.89 -1.53
N LEU A 159 8.63 9.91 -0.91
CA LEU A 159 7.34 9.94 -1.61
C LEU A 159 7.13 11.25 -2.38
N TRP A 160 7.55 12.39 -1.83
CA TRP A 160 7.53 13.65 -2.56
C TRP A 160 8.51 13.64 -3.74
N PHE A 161 9.70 13.09 -3.57
CA PHE A 161 10.63 12.89 -4.67
C PHE A 161 10.00 12.06 -5.80
N VAL A 162 9.30 10.97 -5.45
CA VAL A 162 8.58 10.15 -6.45
C VAL A 162 7.45 10.94 -7.12
N ALA A 163 6.70 11.76 -6.37
CA ALA A 163 5.68 12.63 -6.95
C ALA A 163 6.28 13.61 -7.96
N VAL A 164 7.45 14.19 -7.68
CA VAL A 164 8.21 15.03 -8.63
C VAL A 164 8.61 14.24 -9.87
N LEU A 165 9.11 13.02 -9.73
CA LEU A 165 9.42 12.16 -10.88
C LEU A 165 8.18 11.89 -11.75
N VAL A 166 7.02 11.68 -11.15
CA VAL A 166 5.76 11.52 -11.90
C VAL A 166 5.39 12.79 -12.66
N ILE A 167 5.57 13.97 -12.05
CA ILE A 167 5.32 15.26 -12.71
C ILE A 167 6.20 15.41 -13.95
N LEU A 168 7.50 15.12 -13.82
CA LEU A 168 8.50 15.38 -14.85
C LEU A 168 8.49 14.34 -15.97
N TYR A 169 8.38 13.06 -15.64
CA TYR A 169 8.62 11.98 -16.59
C TYR A 169 7.37 11.26 -17.08
N VAL A 170 6.28 11.25 -16.31
CA VAL A 170 5.08 10.55 -16.74
C VAL A 170 4.29 11.44 -17.71
N ARG A 171 4.03 10.94 -18.91
CA ARG A 171 3.17 11.59 -19.90
C ARG A 171 1.87 10.78 -20.02
N GLU A 172 0.75 11.44 -19.82
CA GLU A 172 -0.56 10.83 -20.04
C GLU A 172 -0.98 11.07 -21.50
N PRO A 173 -1.40 10.03 -22.26
CA PRO A 173 -1.97 10.22 -23.59
C PRO A 173 -3.20 11.14 -23.50
N LYS A 174 -3.35 12.07 -24.48
CA LYS A 174 -4.50 12.98 -24.50
C LYS A 174 -5.81 12.18 -24.48
N MET A 175 -6.74 12.57 -23.62
CA MET A 175 -8.03 11.91 -23.38
C MET A 175 -8.90 11.68 -24.65
N GLY A 176 -8.51 12.18 -25.81
CA GLY A 176 -9.24 12.03 -27.08
C GLY A 176 -8.86 10.80 -27.90
N THR A 177 -7.81 10.06 -27.58
CA THR A 177 -7.30 8.94 -28.39
C THR A 177 -7.74 7.56 -27.89
N VAL A 178 -8.25 7.46 -26.69
CA VAL A 178 -8.81 6.21 -26.17
C VAL A 178 -10.31 6.25 -26.45
N LYS A 179 -10.83 5.32 -27.29
CA LYS A 179 -12.26 5.09 -27.39
C LYS A 179 -12.82 5.05 -25.97
N LYS A 180 -13.68 6.01 -25.62
CA LYS A 180 -14.52 5.88 -24.43
C LYS A 180 -15.15 4.50 -24.54
N VAL A 181 -14.69 3.55 -23.74
CA VAL A 181 -15.57 2.45 -23.40
C VAL A 181 -16.77 3.17 -22.78
N GLU A 182 -17.92 3.03 -23.40
CA GLU A 182 -19.17 3.55 -22.87
C GLU A 182 -19.36 2.93 -21.47
N SER A 183 -18.71 3.55 -20.48
CA SER A 183 -19.10 3.33 -19.10
C SER A 183 -20.50 3.95 -19.04
N LYS A 184 -21.53 3.11 -18.98
CA LYS A 184 -22.84 3.55 -18.51
C LYS A 184 -22.56 4.42 -17.28
N ASP A 185 -23.19 5.59 -17.23
CA ASP A 185 -23.12 6.48 -16.06
C ASP A 185 -23.82 5.79 -14.86
N THR A 186 -23.20 4.68 -14.41
CA THR A 186 -23.67 3.94 -13.23
C THR A 186 -23.22 4.68 -11.97
N THR A 187 -24.12 4.76 -11.03
CA THR A 187 -23.83 5.31 -9.71
C THR A 187 -22.98 4.29 -8.92
N ILE A 188 -22.06 4.77 -8.07
CA ILE A 188 -21.25 3.90 -7.22
C ILE A 188 -22.13 2.88 -6.46
N SER A 189 -23.33 3.27 -6.04
CA SER A 189 -24.26 2.38 -5.35
C SER A 189 -24.82 1.28 -6.25
N GLU A 190 -25.00 1.54 -7.54
CA GLU A 190 -25.46 0.54 -8.53
C GLU A 190 -24.35 -0.48 -8.80
N ASP A 191 -23.10 -0.03 -8.94
CA ASP A 191 -21.95 -0.90 -9.14
C ASP A 191 -21.74 -1.80 -7.92
N LEU A 192 -21.87 -1.25 -6.71
CA LEU A 192 -21.79 -2.01 -5.46
C LEU A 192 -22.93 -3.02 -5.34
N SER A 193 -24.15 -2.59 -5.65
CA SER A 193 -25.33 -3.46 -5.66
C SER A 193 -25.16 -4.63 -6.63
N TYR A 194 -24.67 -4.35 -7.84
CA TYR A 194 -24.36 -5.38 -8.83
C TYR A 194 -23.31 -6.39 -8.30
N ALA A 195 -22.23 -5.90 -7.69
CA ALA A 195 -21.19 -6.74 -7.15
C ALA A 195 -21.70 -7.70 -6.05
N PHE A 196 -22.62 -7.23 -5.20
CA PHE A 196 -23.20 -8.05 -4.14
C PHE A 196 -24.30 -9.01 -4.63
N HIS A 197 -25.02 -8.67 -5.70
CA HIS A 197 -26.06 -9.54 -6.26
C HIS A 197 -25.51 -10.61 -7.20
N ASN A 198 -24.34 -10.40 -7.79
CA ASN A 198 -23.67 -11.40 -8.61
C ASN A 198 -22.99 -12.46 -7.72
N GLY A 199 -23.52 -13.70 -7.72
CA GLY A 199 -23.03 -14.79 -6.86
C GLY A 199 -21.54 -15.06 -7.02
N HIS A 200 -21.04 -15.20 -8.25
CA HIS A 200 -19.62 -15.47 -8.51
C HIS A 200 -18.72 -14.32 -8.07
N LEU A 201 -19.13 -13.07 -8.31
CA LEU A 201 -18.34 -11.90 -7.92
C LEU A 201 -18.27 -11.77 -6.39
N ARG A 202 -19.38 -12.03 -5.71
CA ARG A 202 -19.46 -12.04 -4.24
C ARG A 202 -18.56 -13.10 -3.63
N GLU A 203 -18.53 -14.31 -4.16
CA GLU A 203 -17.64 -15.40 -3.69
C GLU A 203 -16.16 -15.02 -3.83
N ILE A 204 -15.77 -14.49 -4.99
CA ILE A 204 -14.40 -14.01 -5.24
C ILE A 204 -14.02 -12.88 -4.27
N LEU A 205 -14.92 -11.92 -4.06
CA LEU A 205 -14.69 -10.81 -3.13
C LEU A 205 -14.54 -11.31 -1.68
N PHE A 206 -15.35 -12.31 -1.27
CA PHE A 206 -15.26 -12.88 0.07
C PHE A 206 -13.95 -13.65 0.29
N ILE A 207 -13.52 -14.45 -0.69
CA ILE A 207 -12.21 -15.15 -0.64
C ILE A 207 -11.07 -14.13 -0.60
N ALA A 208 -11.11 -13.12 -1.46
CA ALA A 208 -10.10 -12.05 -1.49
C ALA A 208 -10.03 -11.28 -0.17
N PHE A 209 -11.19 -10.98 0.44
CA PHE A 209 -11.27 -10.35 1.76
C PHE A 209 -10.61 -11.22 2.84
N GLY A 210 -10.92 -12.51 2.88
CA GLY A 210 -10.33 -13.44 3.86
C GLY A 210 -8.81 -13.56 3.73
N LEU A 211 -8.31 -13.71 2.51
CA LEU A 211 -6.87 -13.76 2.23
C LEU A 211 -6.17 -12.46 2.63
N GLN A 212 -6.73 -11.32 2.25
CA GLN A 212 -6.14 -10.02 2.55
C GLN A 212 -6.15 -9.72 4.04
N THR A 213 -7.21 -10.09 4.74
CA THR A 213 -7.30 -9.95 6.21
C THR A 213 -6.21 -10.77 6.89
N THR A 214 -6.02 -12.03 6.49
CA THR A 214 -4.98 -12.90 7.05
C THR A 214 -3.57 -12.30 6.87
N ILE A 215 -3.26 -11.81 5.66
CA ILE A 215 -1.95 -11.19 5.36
C ILE A 215 -1.74 -9.94 6.21
N LEU A 216 -2.75 -9.08 6.31
CA LEU A 216 -2.64 -7.81 7.03
C LEU A 216 -2.56 -7.97 8.55
N MET A 217 -3.13 -9.04 9.12
CA MET A 217 -3.03 -9.34 10.55
C MET A 217 -1.62 -9.74 10.98
N ILE A 218 -0.86 -10.39 10.10
CA ILE A 218 0.50 -10.87 10.44
C ILE A 218 1.49 -9.70 10.55
N GLN A 219 1.36 -8.66 9.74
CA GLN A 219 2.32 -7.56 9.68
C GLN A 219 2.59 -6.87 11.04
N PRO A 220 1.59 -6.37 11.77
CA PRO A 220 1.83 -5.67 13.03
C PRO A 220 2.27 -6.63 14.15
N VAL A 221 1.80 -7.89 14.10
CA VAL A 221 2.13 -8.90 15.13
C VAL A 221 3.59 -9.30 15.05
N THR A 222 4.16 -9.38 13.84
CA THR A 222 5.55 -9.82 13.65
C THR A 222 6.54 -8.92 14.41
N ALA A 223 6.40 -7.60 14.32
CA ALA A 223 7.34 -6.69 14.99
C ALA A 223 7.22 -6.75 16.51
N LEU A 224 6.01 -6.86 17.05
CA LEU A 224 5.79 -7.02 18.49
C LEU A 224 6.33 -8.36 19.00
N TYR A 225 6.09 -9.45 18.26
CA TYR A 225 6.58 -10.77 18.64
C TYR A 225 8.12 -10.85 18.61
N VAL A 226 8.75 -10.24 17.62
CA VAL A 226 10.22 -10.12 17.59
C VAL A 226 10.75 -9.31 18.77
N SER A 227 10.04 -8.23 19.14
CA SER A 227 10.42 -7.42 20.32
C SER A 227 10.33 -8.23 21.61
N GLU A 228 9.30 -9.05 21.77
CA GLU A 228 9.14 -9.94 22.93
C GLU A 228 10.22 -11.02 23.00
N LEU A 229 10.53 -11.65 21.86
CA LEU A 229 11.58 -12.70 21.80
C LEU A 229 12.98 -12.19 22.08
N LEU A 230 13.26 -10.93 21.82
CA LEU A 230 14.58 -10.32 22.01
C LEU A 230 14.74 -9.66 23.38
N ASP A 231 13.73 -9.72 24.26
CA ASP A 231 13.74 -9.09 25.61
C ASP A 231 14.21 -7.62 25.56
N GLY A 232 13.86 -6.88 24.52
CA GLY A 232 14.32 -5.50 24.30
C GLY A 232 15.81 -5.36 23.96
N MET A 233 16.55 -6.44 23.77
CA MET A 233 17.94 -6.40 23.29
C MET A 233 17.99 -6.03 21.82
N GLY A 234 18.64 -4.93 21.53
CA GLY A 234 18.72 -4.17 20.29
C GLY A 234 18.65 -4.94 18.95
N ASN A 235 18.25 -4.23 17.88
CA ASN A 235 18.08 -4.65 16.50
C ASN A 235 16.70 -5.24 16.15
N VAL A 236 15.66 -4.99 16.96
CA VAL A 236 14.29 -5.49 16.71
C VAL A 236 13.79 -5.06 15.31
N GLU A 237 14.02 -3.81 14.94
CA GLU A 237 13.59 -3.24 13.66
C GLU A 237 14.31 -3.93 12.49
N LEU A 238 15.62 -4.13 12.62
CA LEU A 238 16.42 -4.76 11.58
C LEU A 238 16.01 -6.22 11.38
N ILE A 239 15.86 -6.98 12.47
CA ILE A 239 15.44 -8.39 12.44
C ILE A 239 14.02 -8.52 11.90
N SER A 240 13.08 -7.68 12.35
CA SER A 240 11.71 -7.66 11.83
C SER A 240 11.67 -7.35 10.33
N GLY A 241 12.49 -6.39 9.87
CA GLY A 241 12.64 -6.06 8.47
C GLY A 241 13.15 -7.24 7.63
N PHE A 242 14.15 -7.98 8.13
CA PHE A 242 14.66 -9.19 7.47
C PHE A 242 13.62 -10.32 7.41
N ILE A 243 12.90 -10.59 8.51
CA ILE A 243 11.86 -11.62 8.56
C ILE A 243 10.77 -11.32 7.54
N MET A 244 10.26 -10.10 7.50
CA MET A 244 9.21 -9.71 6.55
C MET A 244 9.68 -9.78 5.10
N SER A 245 10.89 -9.32 4.82
CA SER A 245 11.47 -9.38 3.47
C SER A 245 11.73 -10.81 3.03
N SER A 246 12.16 -11.71 3.92
CA SER A 246 12.38 -13.13 3.60
C SER A 246 11.10 -13.84 3.17
N GLY A 247 9.97 -13.56 3.85
CA GLY A 247 8.65 -14.04 3.46
C GLY A 247 8.24 -13.57 2.07
N GLY A 248 8.49 -12.29 1.76
CA GLY A 248 8.25 -11.72 0.44
C GLY A 248 9.12 -12.33 -0.65
N ILE A 249 10.41 -12.57 -0.38
CA ILE A 249 11.34 -13.26 -1.30
C ILE A 249 10.84 -14.68 -1.58
N ALA A 250 10.51 -15.45 -0.56
CA ALA A 250 9.97 -16.80 -0.70
C ALA A 250 8.68 -16.81 -1.54
N GLY A 251 7.77 -15.86 -1.29
CA GLY A 251 6.55 -15.67 -2.08
C GLY A 251 6.86 -15.37 -3.55
N ALA A 252 7.78 -14.45 -3.83
CA ALA A 252 8.17 -14.09 -5.20
C ALA A 252 8.78 -15.28 -5.98
N LEU A 253 9.63 -16.08 -5.34
CA LEU A 253 10.25 -17.25 -5.93
C LEU A 253 9.21 -18.36 -6.22
N THR A 254 8.24 -18.57 -5.33
CA THR A 254 7.25 -19.63 -5.45
C THR A 254 6.09 -19.27 -6.37
N THR A 255 5.75 -17.98 -6.56
CA THR A 255 4.65 -17.52 -7.42
C THR A 255 4.77 -18.05 -8.85
N THR A 256 5.98 -18.06 -9.41
CA THR A 256 6.23 -18.55 -10.77
C THR A 256 5.99 -20.08 -10.88
N LEU A 257 6.33 -20.81 -9.83
CA LEU A 257 6.11 -22.26 -9.76
C LEU A 257 4.62 -22.58 -9.67
N TRP A 258 3.89 -21.90 -8.81
CA TRP A 258 2.45 -22.04 -8.66
C TRP A 258 1.70 -21.62 -9.93
N GLY A 259 2.11 -20.55 -10.60
CA GLY A 259 1.54 -20.14 -11.88
C GLY A 259 1.67 -21.21 -12.97
N LYS A 260 2.86 -21.80 -13.10
CA LYS A 260 3.09 -22.90 -14.05
C LYS A 260 2.31 -24.17 -13.68
N PHE A 261 2.15 -24.45 -12.39
CA PHE A 261 1.38 -25.60 -11.92
C PHE A 261 -0.12 -25.41 -12.21
N GLY A 262 -0.68 -24.23 -11.97
CA GLY A 262 -2.07 -23.89 -12.29
C GLY A 262 -2.36 -24.00 -13.78
N GLN A 263 -1.44 -23.50 -14.64
CA GLN A 263 -1.59 -23.63 -16.09
C GLN A 263 -1.60 -25.09 -16.59
N ARG A 264 -0.88 -26.02 -15.89
CA ARG A 264 -0.82 -27.42 -16.28
C ARG A 264 -2.00 -28.25 -15.80
N LYS A 265 -2.60 -27.90 -14.65
CA LYS A 265 -3.71 -28.68 -14.03
C LYS A 265 -5.08 -28.04 -14.19
N GLY A 266 -5.16 -26.84 -14.77
CA GLY A 266 -6.36 -26.01 -14.82
C GLY A 266 -6.49 -25.14 -13.56
N TYR A 267 -7.16 -24.01 -13.70
CA TYR A 267 -7.53 -23.12 -12.60
C TYR A 267 -8.80 -23.61 -11.94
#